data_3c2a34f5ce8f5c05e2c5158ee63cfc19
#
_entry.id   3c2a34f5ce8f5c05e2c5158ee63cfc19
#
_cell.length_a   1.000
_cell.length_b   1.000
_cell.length_c   1.000
_cell.angle_alpha   90.00
_cell.angle_beta   90.00
_cell.angle_gamma   90.00
#
_symmetry.space_group_name_H-M   'P 1'
#
loop_
_entity.id
_entity.type
_entity.pdbx_description
1 polymer ?
#
loop_
_entity_poly.entity_id
_entity_poly.type
_entity_poly.pdbx_seq_one_letter_code
_entity_poly.pdbx_strand_id
1 'polypeptide(L)'
;MSRKETKGQKRYDEYWEKQMADPEFRAIYEEEAAKKELWLQLVEARQAVGLTQAQVAERLGVSQSQVARIEKRGYDAYTLNTLRRYVKALGEGFSLEVKVKQPNQERPQHVTA
;
A
#
# COMPACT_ATOMS: atom_id res chain seq x y z
N MET A 1 -21.42 -10.55 5.64
CA MET A 1 -21.86 -9.93 6.87
C MET A 1 -20.96 -8.76 7.20
N SER A 2 -21.53 -7.63 7.48
CA SER A 2 -20.69 -6.48 7.74
C SER A 2 -20.15 -6.53 9.14
N ARG A 3 -18.95 -6.04 9.29
CA ARG A 3 -18.26 -5.98 10.53
C ARG A 3 -18.74 -4.77 11.31
N LYS A 4 -19.03 -4.97 12.56
CA LYS A 4 -19.43 -3.86 13.39
C LYS A 4 -18.19 -3.05 13.76
N GLU A 5 -18.27 -1.77 13.59
CA GLU A 5 -17.19 -0.89 13.97
C GLU A 5 -17.24 -0.63 15.47
N THR A 6 -16.08 -0.59 16.09
CA THR A 6 -15.97 -0.20 17.49
C THR A 6 -16.05 1.32 17.57
N LYS A 7 -16.29 1.83 18.78
CA LYS A 7 -16.26 3.27 18.99
C LYS A 7 -14.90 3.87 18.65
N GLY A 8 -13.83 3.16 18.97
CA GLY A 8 -12.49 3.61 18.64
C GLY A 8 -12.26 3.68 17.14
N GLN A 9 -12.72 2.67 16.43
CA GLN A 9 -12.58 2.63 14.98
C GLN A 9 -13.36 3.77 14.33
N LYS A 10 -14.57 4.01 14.81
CA LYS A 10 -15.40 5.06 14.27
C LYS A 10 -14.77 6.44 14.47
N ARG A 11 -14.21 6.70 15.64
CA ARG A 11 -13.52 7.97 15.89
C ARG A 11 -12.29 8.13 15.02
N TYR A 12 -11.58 7.05 14.80
CA TYR A 12 -10.40 7.06 13.96
C TYR A 12 -10.79 7.39 12.53
N ASP A 13 -11.86 6.77 12.02
CA ASP A 13 -12.32 7.01 10.67
C ASP A 13 -12.81 8.44 10.50
N GLU A 14 -13.54 8.97 11.48
CA GLU A 14 -14.00 10.35 11.45
C GLU A 14 -12.83 11.33 11.45
N TYR A 15 -11.81 11.03 12.24
CA TYR A 15 -10.61 11.86 12.28
C TYR A 15 -9.95 11.90 10.91
N TRP A 16 -9.77 10.76 10.29
CA TRP A 16 -9.14 10.69 8.99
C TRP A 16 -9.95 11.38 7.91
N GLU A 17 -11.25 11.22 7.93
CA GLU A 17 -12.11 11.90 6.97
C GLU A 17 -11.95 13.41 7.08
N LYS A 18 -11.94 13.91 8.31
CA LYS A 18 -11.78 15.32 8.54
C LYS A 18 -10.44 15.85 8.07
N GLN A 19 -9.36 15.10 8.39
CA GLN A 19 -8.03 15.50 7.98
C GLN A 19 -7.86 15.45 6.47
N MET A 20 -8.35 14.39 5.84
CA MET A 20 -8.21 14.24 4.40
C MET A 20 -9.10 15.18 3.60
N ALA A 21 -10.07 15.80 4.25
CA ALA A 21 -10.88 16.83 3.60
C ALA A 21 -10.10 18.13 3.43
N ASP A 22 -9.05 18.33 4.21
CA ASP A 22 -8.19 19.51 4.10
C ASP A 22 -7.21 19.28 2.95
N PRO A 23 -7.27 20.07 1.86
CA PRO A 23 -6.39 19.85 0.72
C PRO A 23 -4.91 19.95 1.06
N GLU A 24 -4.54 20.82 1.99
CA GLU A 24 -3.15 20.98 2.38
C GLU A 24 -2.65 19.75 3.13
N PHE A 25 -3.43 19.27 4.09
CA PHE A 25 -3.07 18.06 4.81
C PHE A 25 -2.98 16.86 3.86
N ARG A 26 -3.96 16.74 2.96
CA ARG A 26 -3.99 15.62 2.03
C ARG A 26 -2.76 15.62 1.12
N ALA A 27 -2.35 16.78 0.65
CA ALA A 27 -1.17 16.87 -0.20
C ALA A 27 0.09 16.43 0.55
N ILE A 28 0.23 16.83 1.80
CA ILE A 28 1.38 16.43 2.62
C ILE A 28 1.33 14.93 2.87
N TYR A 29 0.16 14.42 3.22
CA TYR A 29 0.01 12.99 3.49
C TYR A 29 0.35 12.16 2.26
N GLU A 30 -0.16 12.55 1.10
CA GLU A 30 0.11 11.81 -0.13
C GLU A 30 1.59 11.86 -0.51
N GLU A 31 2.24 12.98 -0.26
CA GLU A 31 3.67 13.10 -0.52
C GLU A 31 4.47 12.17 0.39
N GLU A 32 4.14 12.13 1.67
CA GLU A 32 4.83 11.26 2.60
C GLU A 32 4.54 9.79 2.31
N ALA A 33 3.30 9.47 1.95
CA ALA A 33 2.94 8.10 1.61
C ALA A 33 3.71 7.64 0.37
N ALA A 34 3.95 8.53 -0.58
CA ALA A 34 4.68 8.19 -1.79
C ALA A 34 6.16 7.86 -1.53
N LYS A 35 6.67 8.27 -0.37
CA LYS A 35 8.06 7.98 0.01
C LYS A 35 8.19 6.68 0.78
N LYS A 36 7.09 6.04 1.11
CA LYS A 36 7.11 4.83 1.91
C LYS A 36 7.76 3.69 1.14
N GLU A 37 8.65 2.98 1.80
CA GLU A 37 9.34 1.85 1.19
C GLU A 37 8.35 0.74 0.84
N LEU A 38 8.64 0.01 -0.22
CA LEU A 38 7.72 -1.01 -0.73
C LEU A 38 7.44 -2.11 0.28
N TRP A 39 8.48 -2.59 0.99
CA TRP A 39 8.27 -3.65 1.97
C TRP A 39 7.23 -3.25 3.02
N LEU A 40 7.26 -1.98 3.43
CA LEU A 40 6.33 -1.47 4.42
C LEU A 40 4.93 -1.34 3.85
N GLN A 41 4.81 -0.95 2.58
CA GLN A 41 3.50 -0.90 1.92
C GLN A 41 2.85 -2.29 1.91
N LEU A 42 3.65 -3.32 1.64
CA LEU A 42 3.13 -4.70 1.62
C LEU A 42 2.69 -5.14 3.01
N VAL A 43 3.50 -4.86 4.03
CA VAL A 43 3.15 -5.21 5.40
C VAL A 43 1.85 -4.52 5.82
N GLU A 44 1.75 -3.23 5.56
CA GLU A 44 0.56 -2.48 5.95
C GLU A 44 -0.69 -2.95 5.23
N ALA A 45 -0.57 -3.25 3.95
CA ALA A 45 -1.71 -3.76 3.19
C ALA A 45 -2.18 -5.11 3.74
N ARG A 46 -1.23 -6.00 4.05
CA ARG A 46 -1.57 -7.29 4.64
C ARG A 46 -2.26 -7.13 5.98
N GLN A 47 -1.72 -6.26 6.83
CA GLN A 47 -2.29 -6.04 8.16
C GLN A 47 -3.66 -5.38 8.07
N ALA A 48 -3.87 -4.52 7.09
CA ALA A 48 -5.14 -3.84 6.91
C ALA A 48 -6.29 -4.82 6.65
N VAL A 49 -6.00 -5.97 6.03
CA VAL A 49 -7.03 -6.99 5.82
C VAL A 49 -6.99 -8.09 6.87
N GLY A 50 -6.14 -7.96 7.87
CA GLY A 50 -6.10 -8.91 8.98
C GLY A 50 -5.47 -10.25 8.66
N LEU A 51 -4.65 -10.33 7.61
CA LEU A 51 -3.99 -11.57 7.24
C LEU A 51 -2.63 -11.68 7.91
N THR A 52 -2.27 -12.90 8.33
CA THR A 52 -0.93 -13.18 8.84
C THR A 52 -0.01 -13.52 7.67
N GLN A 53 1.29 -13.50 7.93
CA GLN A 53 2.26 -13.93 6.93
C GLN A 53 2.02 -15.37 6.49
N ALA A 54 1.64 -16.23 7.44
CA ALA A 54 1.35 -17.62 7.13
C ALA A 54 0.16 -17.75 6.18
N GLN A 55 -0.87 -16.94 6.39
CA GLN A 55 -2.05 -16.98 5.53
C GLN A 55 -1.73 -16.48 4.13
N VAL A 56 -0.94 -15.44 4.00
CA VAL A 56 -0.52 -14.97 2.69
C VAL A 56 0.35 -16.01 2.00
N ALA A 57 1.25 -16.64 2.75
CA ALA A 57 2.11 -17.70 2.21
C ALA A 57 1.27 -18.84 1.65
N GLU A 58 0.24 -19.24 2.39
CA GLU A 58 -0.66 -20.30 1.93
C GLU A 58 -1.35 -19.92 0.62
N ARG A 59 -1.84 -18.69 0.53
CA ARG A 59 -2.50 -18.20 -0.68
C ARG A 59 -1.56 -18.11 -1.87
N LEU A 60 -0.29 -17.81 -1.60
CA LEU A 60 0.71 -17.73 -2.64
C LEU A 60 1.31 -19.08 -3.02
N GLY A 61 1.13 -20.07 -2.19
CA GLY A 61 1.78 -21.38 -2.39
C GLY A 61 3.27 -21.37 -2.11
N VAL A 62 3.70 -20.53 -1.18
CA VAL A 62 5.11 -20.41 -0.80
C VAL A 62 5.24 -20.59 0.71
N SER A 63 6.46 -20.63 1.21
CA SER A 63 6.69 -20.76 2.65
C SER A 63 6.47 -19.43 3.36
N GLN A 64 6.16 -19.50 4.65
CA GLN A 64 6.06 -18.30 5.46
C GLN A 64 7.39 -17.54 5.50
N SER A 65 8.51 -18.27 5.51
CA SER A 65 9.83 -17.65 5.49
C SER A 65 10.02 -16.78 4.25
N GLN A 66 9.45 -17.21 3.13
CA GLN A 66 9.54 -16.44 1.91
C GLN A 66 8.73 -15.15 1.98
N VAL A 67 7.53 -15.20 2.56
CA VAL A 67 6.73 -14.00 2.78
C VAL A 67 7.46 -13.07 3.75
N ALA A 68 8.01 -13.62 4.83
CA ALA A 68 8.76 -12.82 5.79
C ALA A 68 9.94 -12.10 5.13
N ARG A 69 10.60 -12.76 4.18
CA ARG A 69 11.71 -12.16 3.46
C ARG A 69 11.25 -11.01 2.56
N ILE A 70 10.13 -11.20 1.87
CA ILE A 70 9.55 -10.18 1.01
C ILE A 70 9.19 -8.94 1.81
N GLU A 71 8.75 -9.12 3.04
CA GLU A 71 8.32 -8.04 3.91
C GLU A 71 9.45 -7.47 4.77
N LYS A 72 10.68 -7.80 4.46
CA LYS A 72 11.79 -7.37 5.28
C LYS A 72 12.40 -6.08 4.74
N ARG A 73 12.73 -5.19 5.64
CA ARG A 73 13.40 -3.96 5.27
C ARG A 73 14.68 -4.26 4.50
N GLY A 74 14.88 -3.58 3.40
CA GLY A 74 16.07 -3.77 2.59
C GLY A 74 15.94 -4.84 1.53
N TYR A 75 14.80 -5.55 1.48
CA TYR A 75 14.58 -6.50 0.41
C TYR A 75 14.40 -5.77 -0.90
N ASP A 76 15.10 -6.15 -1.93
CA ASP A 76 15.07 -5.47 -3.21
C ASP A 76 14.94 -6.43 -4.40
N ALA A 77 14.74 -7.69 -4.15
CA ALA A 77 14.68 -8.70 -5.22
C ALA A 77 13.23 -8.94 -5.69
N TYR A 78 12.41 -7.90 -5.71
CA TYR A 78 11.04 -8.01 -6.18
C TYR A 78 11.00 -8.16 -7.69
N THR A 79 10.07 -8.99 -8.17
CA THR A 79 9.69 -8.96 -9.57
C THR A 79 8.25 -8.47 -9.64
N LEU A 80 7.86 -7.96 -10.80
CA LEU A 80 6.46 -7.53 -10.97
C LEU A 80 5.50 -8.70 -10.77
N ASN A 81 5.89 -9.88 -11.22
CA ASN A 81 5.04 -11.05 -11.03
C ASN A 81 4.84 -11.36 -9.56
N THR A 82 5.90 -11.33 -8.77
CA THR A 82 5.80 -11.56 -7.33
C THR A 82 4.89 -10.53 -6.68
N LEU A 83 5.06 -9.27 -7.04
CA LEU A 83 4.23 -8.20 -6.48
C LEU A 83 2.76 -8.34 -6.86
N ARG A 84 2.49 -8.68 -8.12
CA ARG A 84 1.12 -8.89 -8.56
C ARG A 84 0.47 -10.05 -7.83
N ARG A 85 1.21 -11.14 -7.64
CA ARG A 85 0.68 -12.30 -6.92
C ARG A 85 0.43 -11.96 -5.46
N TYR A 86 1.34 -11.25 -4.84
CA TYR A 86 1.18 -10.85 -3.45
C TYR A 86 -0.08 -9.99 -3.27
N VAL A 87 -0.21 -8.96 -4.09
CA VAL A 87 -1.35 -8.05 -4.00
C VAL A 87 -2.65 -8.79 -4.26
N LYS A 88 -2.67 -9.68 -5.23
CA LYS A 88 -3.85 -10.48 -5.53
C LYS A 88 -4.23 -11.37 -4.35
N ALA A 89 -3.25 -11.88 -3.64
CA ALA A 89 -3.50 -12.74 -2.47
C ALA A 89 -4.16 -11.99 -1.32
N LEU A 90 -4.05 -10.68 -1.28
CA LEU A 90 -4.69 -9.87 -0.24
C LEU A 90 -6.20 -9.77 -0.42
N GLY A 91 -6.68 -9.99 -1.64
CA GLY A 91 -8.11 -9.97 -1.92
C GLY A 91 -8.51 -8.83 -2.83
N GLU A 92 -9.82 -8.71 -3.04
CA GLU A 92 -10.36 -7.68 -3.89
C GLU A 92 -10.16 -6.30 -3.27
N GLY A 93 -10.04 -5.31 -4.11
CA GLY A 93 -9.87 -3.94 -3.63
C GLY A 93 -8.42 -3.50 -3.59
N PHE A 94 -7.48 -4.42 -3.71
CA PHE A 94 -6.07 -4.07 -3.76
C PHE A 94 -5.57 -4.15 -5.20
N SER A 95 -4.73 -3.21 -5.56
CA SER A 95 -4.12 -3.20 -6.89
C SER A 95 -2.68 -2.76 -6.77
N LEU A 96 -1.87 -3.21 -7.70
CA LEU A 96 -0.48 -2.80 -7.79
C LEU A 96 -0.40 -1.67 -8.82
N GLU A 97 0.18 -0.57 -8.38
CA GLU A 97 0.39 0.56 -9.27
C GLU A 97 1.89 0.83 -9.35
N VAL A 98 2.43 0.88 -10.53
CA VAL A 98 3.85 1.15 -10.75
C VAL A 98 3.97 2.44 -11.53
N LYS A 99 4.75 3.35 -10.99
CA LYS A 99 4.91 4.66 -11.59
C LYS A 99 6.39 4.97 -11.74
N VAL A 100 6.76 5.42 -12.91
CA VAL A 100 8.12 5.88 -13.17
C VAL A 100 8.09 7.40 -13.16
N LYS A 101 8.80 7.99 -12.21
CA LYS A 101 8.88 9.44 -12.14
C LYS A 101 9.94 9.94 -13.06
N GLN A 102 9.60 10.95 -13.84
CA GLN A 102 10.54 11.58 -14.74
C GLN A 102 10.96 12.92 -14.17
N PRO A 103 12.21 13.33 -14.40
CA PRO A 103 12.64 14.66 -13.99
C PRO A 103 11.78 15.70 -14.70
N ASN A 104 11.47 16.76 -14.01
CA ASN A 104 10.67 17.86 -14.58
C ASN A 104 9.28 17.44 -15.02
N GLN A 105 8.73 16.43 -14.38
CA GLN A 105 7.41 15.94 -14.72
C GLN A 105 6.34 16.99 -14.55
N GLU A 106 6.52 17.92 -13.63
CA GLU A 106 5.58 18.96 -13.43
C GLU A 106 5.77 20.14 -14.32
N ARG A 107 6.78 20.18 -15.15
CA ARG A 107 6.99 21.24 -16.01
C ARG A 107 5.89 21.31 -17.01
N PRO A 108 5.29 22.47 -17.20
CA PRO A 108 4.28 22.61 -18.24
C PRO A 108 4.90 22.26 -19.56
N GLN A 109 4.30 21.44 -20.16
CA GLN A 109 4.88 21.03 -21.30
C GLN A 109 4.49 21.77 -22.36
N HIS A 110 4.05 22.35 -22.41
CA HIS A 110 3.57 22.91 -23.33
C HIS A 110 4.13 23.55 -24.01
N VAL A 111 4.54 23.71 -24.12
CA VAL A 111 5.02 24.28 -24.55
C VAL A 111 5.18 24.44 -25.61
N THR A 112 4.95 24.61 -26.18
CA THR A 112 5.07 24.67 -27.02
C THR A 112 5.05 25.08 -27.79
N ALA A 113 5.12 25.27 -28.10
CA ALA A 113 5.05 25.63 -28.78
C ALA A 113 5.08 25.92 -29.56
#